data_0bf4324150e36fa7565b6c7841b48446
#
_entry.id   0bf4324150e36fa7565b6c7841b48446
#
_cell.length_a   1.000
_cell.length_b   1.000
_cell.length_c   1.000
_cell.angle_alpha   90.00
_cell.angle_beta   90.00
_cell.angle_gamma   90.00
#
_symmetry.space_group_name_H-M   'P 1'
#
loop_
_entity.id
_entity.type
_entity.pdbx_description
1 polymer ?
#
loop_
_entity_poly.entity_id
_entity_poly.type
_entity_poly.pdbx_seq_one_letter_code
_entity_poly.pdbx_strand_id
1 'polypeptide(L)'
;MRKILFIILFVFSIGNAGAQATSDSIVMNYLKEMGAPVTYNNEVKLLMTGHDKFVDLFENIRHARHHIHLEYFNFRNDSIANALFSLLAEKAKEGVEVRAMFDAFGNWSNNQPLKERHLKSIRAQGIEIVKFDPITFPWVNHAIHRDHRKIVVIDGKIGYTGGMNIADYYINGLPKIGKWHDMHIHLEGDAVRYLQGIFLTMWNRETGQHVGGPAYFPDTQQLPDSIAEEIAIVDRTPRETPRSISHAYAASIQAAQKSIRIVNPYFVPTKSIRKAIKNALKKGTEVEIMIPAVSDIAFTPDASFYIAHKLMKKGAKIYLFNGGFHHSKIMMVDSTFCTVGTANLNSRSLRYDYETNAFIFDPKTTNELNAMFERDVQNSTLR
;
A
#
# COMPACT_ATOMS: atom_id res chain seq x y z
N MET A 1 -34.83 11.19 -8.60
CA MET A 1 -33.36 11.28 -8.52
C MET A 1 -32.79 10.81 -9.86
N ARG A 2 -32.32 11.74 -10.67
CA ARG A 2 -31.78 11.46 -12.02
C ARG A 2 -30.37 10.88 -11.91
N LYS A 3 -30.16 9.66 -12.43
CA LYS A 3 -28.84 9.08 -12.63
C LYS A 3 -28.16 9.83 -13.78
N ILE A 4 -27.17 10.63 -13.48
CA ILE A 4 -26.29 11.25 -14.48
C ILE A 4 -25.29 10.18 -14.91
N LEU A 5 -25.48 9.69 -16.13
CA LEU A 5 -24.56 8.78 -16.80
C LEU A 5 -23.46 9.63 -17.46
N PHE A 6 -22.29 9.76 -16.82
CA PHE A 6 -21.14 10.38 -17.47
C PHE A 6 -20.56 9.41 -18.51
N ILE A 7 -20.93 9.62 -19.76
CA ILE A 7 -20.23 9.06 -20.92
C ILE A 7 -19.09 10.04 -21.24
N ILE A 8 -17.86 9.66 -20.90
CA ILE A 8 -16.68 10.43 -21.31
C ILE A 8 -16.41 10.07 -22.78
N LEU A 9 -16.85 10.94 -23.68
CA LEU A 9 -16.39 10.96 -25.06
C LEU A 9 -15.04 11.71 -25.09
N PHE A 10 -13.95 10.98 -25.32
CA PHE A 10 -12.69 11.59 -25.73
C PHE A 10 -12.81 12.10 -27.18
N VAL A 11 -13.02 13.37 -27.33
CA VAL A 11 -12.87 14.06 -28.64
C VAL A 11 -11.38 14.32 -28.84
N PHE A 12 -10.73 13.55 -29.70
CA PHE A 12 -9.39 13.89 -30.20
C PHE A 12 -9.52 15.09 -31.16
N SER A 13 -9.14 16.28 -30.73
CA SER A 13 -8.87 17.39 -31.63
C SER A 13 -7.49 17.14 -32.29
N ILE A 14 -7.49 16.90 -33.59
CA ILE A 14 -6.29 16.87 -34.45
C ILE A 14 -5.86 18.32 -34.66
N GLY A 15 -4.75 18.73 -34.09
CA GLY A 15 -4.19 20.03 -34.34
C GLY A 15 -2.94 20.32 -33.50
N ASN A 16 -1.77 20.30 -34.13
CA ASN A 16 -0.40 20.57 -33.71
C ASN A 16 0.37 19.35 -33.19
N ALA A 17 1.57 19.17 -33.76
CA ALA A 17 2.62 18.27 -33.29
C ALA A 17 3.17 18.74 -31.93
N GLY A 18 2.32 18.67 -30.90
CA GLY A 18 2.71 18.75 -29.49
C GLY A 18 3.27 17.40 -29.07
N ALA A 19 4.29 17.37 -28.26
CA ALA A 19 4.84 16.16 -27.67
C ALA A 19 3.68 15.32 -27.10
N GLN A 20 3.63 14.05 -27.49
CA GLN A 20 2.61 13.13 -26.98
C GLN A 20 2.74 13.08 -25.45
N ALA A 21 1.64 13.28 -24.72
CA ALA A 21 1.64 13.23 -23.27
C ALA A 21 2.18 11.89 -22.78
N THR A 22 3.11 11.94 -21.84
CA THR A 22 3.73 10.75 -21.25
C THR A 22 2.75 10.03 -20.31
N SER A 23 2.99 8.74 -20.05
CA SER A 23 2.10 7.94 -19.20
C SER A 23 1.96 8.50 -17.78
N ASP A 24 3.05 9.00 -17.20
CA ASP A 24 3.08 9.66 -15.90
C ASP A 24 2.25 10.93 -15.88
N SER A 25 2.44 11.86 -16.82
CA SER A 25 1.68 13.12 -16.88
C SER A 25 0.17 12.90 -17.03
N ILE A 26 -0.23 11.88 -17.80
CA ILE A 26 -1.65 11.48 -17.93
C ILE A 26 -2.21 11.01 -16.58
N VAL A 27 -1.44 10.17 -15.86
CA VAL A 27 -1.88 9.61 -14.59
C VAL A 27 -1.88 10.67 -13.48
N MET A 28 -0.86 11.54 -13.41
CA MET A 28 -0.81 12.66 -12.47
C MET A 28 -2.03 13.56 -12.58
N ASN A 29 -2.38 13.97 -13.79
CA ASN A 29 -3.57 14.78 -14.05
C ASN A 29 -4.85 14.05 -13.63
N TYR A 30 -4.96 12.76 -13.95
CA TYR A 30 -6.11 11.95 -13.56
C TYR A 30 -6.24 11.84 -12.04
N LEU A 31 -5.15 11.61 -11.32
CA LEU A 31 -5.16 11.52 -9.85
C LEU A 31 -5.56 12.86 -9.21
N LYS A 32 -5.06 13.96 -9.75
CA LYS A 32 -5.43 15.32 -9.31
C LYS A 32 -6.93 15.56 -9.48
N GLU A 33 -7.50 15.20 -10.64
CA GLU A 33 -8.94 15.30 -10.90
C GLU A 33 -9.78 14.40 -9.98
N MET A 34 -9.23 13.25 -9.55
CA MET A 34 -9.85 12.35 -8.60
C MET A 34 -9.81 12.86 -7.14
N GLY A 35 -9.14 13.97 -6.86
CA GLY A 35 -8.94 14.47 -5.50
C GLY A 35 -7.77 13.82 -4.74
N ALA A 36 -6.86 13.16 -5.44
CA ALA A 36 -5.58 12.69 -4.91
C ALA A 36 -4.44 13.56 -5.49
N PRO A 37 -4.14 14.71 -4.86
CA PRO A 37 -3.18 15.65 -5.41
C PRO A 37 -1.77 15.09 -5.38
N VAL A 38 -0.99 15.44 -6.41
CA VAL A 38 0.44 15.16 -6.47
C VAL A 38 1.19 16.21 -5.67
N THR A 39 2.10 15.80 -4.83
CA THR A 39 3.06 16.63 -4.11
C THR A 39 4.43 16.50 -4.77
N TYR A 40 5.27 17.55 -4.67
CA TYR A 40 6.49 17.69 -5.47
C TYR A 40 7.77 17.76 -4.64
N ASN A 41 7.67 17.76 -3.33
CA ASN A 41 8.78 17.89 -2.39
C ASN A 41 8.79 16.67 -1.47
N ASN A 42 9.23 15.52 -2.03
CA ASN A 42 9.28 14.26 -1.28
C ASN A 42 10.56 13.48 -1.58
N GLU A 43 10.94 12.63 -0.66
CA GLU A 43 11.97 11.61 -0.84
C GLU A 43 11.40 10.24 -0.47
N VAL A 44 11.68 9.22 -1.29
CA VAL A 44 11.25 7.83 -1.07
C VAL A 44 12.46 6.92 -0.92
N LYS A 45 12.42 6.07 0.10
CA LYS A 45 13.34 4.95 0.25
C LYS A 45 12.56 3.64 0.17
N LEU A 46 12.94 2.79 -0.77
CA LEU A 46 12.37 1.44 -0.88
C LEU A 46 12.91 0.53 0.23
N LEU A 47 12.02 -0.13 0.94
CA LEU A 47 12.34 -1.12 1.98
C LEU A 47 11.92 -2.48 1.46
N MET A 48 12.87 -3.17 0.82
CA MET A 48 12.63 -4.39 0.02
C MET A 48 12.56 -5.67 0.85
N THR A 49 12.93 -5.60 2.13
CA THR A 49 12.90 -6.74 3.06
C THR A 49 12.31 -6.34 4.40
N GLY A 50 11.82 -7.33 5.17
CA GLY A 50 11.41 -7.08 6.55
C GLY A 50 12.54 -6.57 7.43
N HIS A 51 13.77 -7.02 7.19
CA HIS A 51 14.96 -6.52 7.89
C HIS A 51 15.14 -5.03 7.64
N ASP A 52 15.15 -4.58 6.37
CA ASP A 52 15.33 -3.17 6.02
C ASP A 52 14.24 -2.31 6.66
N LYS A 53 12.98 -2.77 6.57
CA LYS A 53 11.85 -2.06 7.18
C LYS A 53 12.01 -1.90 8.69
N PHE A 54 12.32 -2.97 9.42
CA PHE A 54 12.34 -2.89 10.88
C PHE A 54 13.56 -2.15 11.41
N VAL A 55 14.71 -2.26 10.74
CA VAL A 55 15.91 -1.46 11.10
C VAL A 55 15.61 0.02 10.91
N ASP A 56 15.11 0.41 9.75
CA ASP A 56 14.78 1.79 9.41
C ASP A 56 13.68 2.36 10.33
N LEU A 57 12.59 1.63 10.52
CA LEU A 57 11.48 2.04 11.38
C LEU A 57 11.91 2.23 12.84
N PHE A 58 12.66 1.29 13.41
CA PHE A 58 13.07 1.37 14.81
C PHE A 58 14.06 2.52 15.03
N GLU A 59 14.94 2.77 14.09
CA GLU A 59 15.86 3.91 14.15
C GLU A 59 15.09 5.24 14.15
N ASN A 60 14.12 5.40 13.27
CA ASN A 60 13.32 6.63 13.22
C ASN A 60 12.42 6.80 14.46
N ILE A 61 11.88 5.71 15.02
CA ILE A 61 11.13 5.75 16.28
C ILE A 61 12.01 6.25 17.43
N ARG A 62 13.31 5.82 17.52
CA ARG A 62 14.23 6.32 18.56
C ARG A 62 14.41 7.83 18.52
N HIS A 63 14.34 8.42 17.34
CA HIS A 63 14.51 9.86 17.13
C HIS A 63 13.23 10.68 17.24
N ALA A 64 12.08 10.05 17.39
CA ALA A 64 10.79 10.73 17.56
C ALA A 64 10.79 11.69 18.73
N ARG A 65 10.15 12.87 18.55
CA ARG A 65 10.12 13.97 19.54
C ARG A 65 8.72 14.39 19.96
N HIS A 66 7.73 14.25 19.07
CA HIS A 66 6.38 14.76 19.31
C HIS A 66 5.35 13.63 19.34
N HIS A 67 5.22 12.86 18.24
CA HIS A 67 4.23 11.80 18.17
C HIS A 67 4.65 10.64 17.26
N ILE A 68 4.11 9.46 17.56
CA ILE A 68 4.23 8.25 16.75
C ILE A 68 2.83 7.68 16.56
N HIS A 69 2.36 7.64 15.34
CA HIS A 69 1.07 7.08 14.95
C HIS A 69 1.26 5.81 14.13
N LEU A 70 0.55 4.74 14.50
CA LEU A 70 0.65 3.45 13.83
C LEU A 70 -0.75 2.92 13.50
N GLU A 71 -1.01 2.58 12.24
CA GLU A 71 -2.21 1.95 11.75
C GLU A 71 -1.82 0.68 10.98
N TYR A 72 -2.28 -0.47 11.44
CA TYR A 72 -1.93 -1.77 10.85
C TYR A 72 -3.14 -2.71 10.77
N PHE A 73 -3.12 -3.61 9.81
CA PHE A 73 -4.09 -4.71 9.78
C PHE A 73 -3.91 -5.64 10.97
N ASN A 74 -2.66 -5.96 11.34
CA ASN A 74 -2.38 -6.66 12.60
C ASN A 74 -0.99 -6.31 13.18
N PHE A 75 -0.91 -6.44 14.50
CA PHE A 75 0.31 -6.62 15.25
C PHE A 75 0.33 -8.07 15.74
N ARG A 76 1.30 -8.84 15.31
CA ARG A 76 1.45 -10.20 15.79
C ARG A 76 2.16 -10.19 17.15
N ASN A 77 1.69 -11.00 18.11
CA ASN A 77 2.33 -11.10 19.42
C ASN A 77 3.59 -11.98 19.32
N ASP A 78 4.64 -11.45 18.70
CA ASP A 78 5.92 -12.10 18.46
C ASP A 78 7.11 -11.18 18.83
N SER A 79 8.34 -11.58 18.49
CA SER A 79 9.55 -10.90 18.95
C SER A 79 9.63 -9.47 18.41
N ILE A 80 9.33 -9.25 17.14
CA ILE A 80 9.37 -7.92 16.50
C ILE A 80 8.32 -6.99 17.09
N ALA A 81 7.09 -7.47 17.28
CA ALA A 81 6.04 -6.64 17.87
C ALA A 81 6.35 -6.31 19.34
N ASN A 82 6.88 -7.27 20.10
CA ASN A 82 7.29 -7.02 21.48
C ASN A 82 8.44 -6.01 21.57
N ALA A 83 9.45 -6.11 20.70
CA ALA A 83 10.52 -5.13 20.61
C ALA A 83 10.00 -3.74 20.22
N LEU A 84 9.07 -3.67 19.26
CA LEU A 84 8.42 -2.41 18.87
C LEU A 84 7.68 -1.78 20.06
N PHE A 85 6.80 -2.53 20.75
CA PHE A 85 6.05 -1.98 21.89
C PHE A 85 6.95 -1.60 23.07
N SER A 86 8.08 -2.29 23.28
CA SER A 86 9.07 -1.87 24.28
C SER A 86 9.68 -0.51 23.93
N LEU A 87 10.10 -0.31 22.68
CA LEU A 87 10.64 0.96 22.20
C LEU A 87 9.59 2.09 22.25
N LEU A 88 8.34 1.80 21.86
CA LEU A 88 7.25 2.75 21.95
C LEU A 88 6.96 3.16 23.40
N ALA A 89 7.07 2.23 24.35
CA ALA A 89 6.92 2.53 25.79
C ALA A 89 8.06 3.40 26.32
N GLU A 90 9.28 3.23 25.84
CA GLU A 90 10.41 4.13 26.15
C GLU A 90 10.10 5.55 25.65
N LYS A 91 9.63 5.69 24.41
CA LYS A 91 9.26 6.99 23.84
C LYS A 91 8.08 7.66 24.57
N ALA A 92 7.08 6.87 24.97
CA ALA A 92 5.97 7.38 25.77
C ALA A 92 6.44 7.93 27.13
N LYS A 93 7.41 7.29 27.79
CA LYS A 93 8.03 7.79 29.03
C LYS A 93 8.83 9.08 28.81
N GLU A 94 9.37 9.28 27.61
CA GLU A 94 10.05 10.52 27.21
C GLU A 94 9.06 11.66 26.89
N GLY A 95 7.74 11.41 26.93
CA GLY A 95 6.68 12.39 26.67
C GLY A 95 6.23 12.41 25.20
N VAL A 96 6.67 11.47 24.36
CA VAL A 96 6.17 11.33 22.98
C VAL A 96 4.76 10.74 23.01
N GLU A 97 3.82 11.33 22.27
CA GLU A 97 2.47 10.81 22.13
C GLU A 97 2.46 9.57 21.21
N VAL A 98 2.08 8.41 21.75
CA VAL A 98 2.07 7.16 20.98
C VAL A 98 0.64 6.66 20.82
N ARG A 99 0.16 6.61 19.57
CA ARG A 99 -1.16 6.09 19.20
C ARG A 99 -1.03 4.95 18.21
N ALA A 100 -1.64 3.83 18.52
CA ALA A 100 -1.64 2.64 17.67
C ALA A 100 -3.07 2.14 17.44
N MET A 101 -3.39 1.80 16.19
CA MET A 101 -4.65 1.21 15.81
C MET A 101 -4.41 -0.05 14.97
N PHE A 102 -5.25 -1.07 15.17
CA PHE A 102 -5.19 -2.29 14.38
C PHE A 102 -6.57 -2.89 14.13
N ASP A 103 -6.70 -3.58 13.01
CA ASP A 103 -7.96 -4.20 12.63
C ASP A 103 -8.33 -5.36 13.55
N ALA A 104 -9.57 -5.38 14.07
CA ALA A 104 -10.02 -6.42 14.99
C ALA A 104 -10.05 -7.80 14.35
N PHE A 105 -10.48 -7.90 13.07
CA PHE A 105 -10.47 -9.16 12.32
C PHE A 105 -9.05 -9.59 11.95
N GLY A 106 -8.20 -8.66 11.52
CA GLY A 106 -6.79 -8.91 11.25
C GLY A 106 -6.07 -9.48 12.45
N ASN A 107 -6.34 -8.95 13.64
CA ASN A 107 -5.82 -9.49 14.88
C ASN A 107 -6.39 -10.87 15.21
N TRP A 108 -7.71 -11.05 15.10
CA TRP A 108 -8.36 -12.33 15.41
C TRP A 108 -7.93 -13.46 14.48
N SER A 109 -7.74 -13.17 13.20
CA SER A 109 -7.41 -14.16 12.16
C SER A 109 -5.94 -14.63 12.18
N ASN A 110 -5.06 -13.96 12.91
CA ASN A 110 -3.67 -14.37 13.00
C ASN A 110 -3.47 -15.40 14.12
N ASN A 111 -2.45 -16.26 14.00
CA ASN A 111 -2.19 -17.36 14.94
C ASN A 111 -1.50 -16.92 16.26
N GLN A 112 -1.08 -15.67 16.37
CA GLN A 112 -0.51 -15.07 17.58
C GLN A 112 -1.13 -13.69 17.84
N PRO A 113 -2.45 -13.63 18.16
CA PRO A 113 -3.15 -12.37 18.33
C PRO A 113 -2.75 -11.65 19.61
N LEU A 114 -2.80 -10.32 19.59
CA LEU A 114 -2.81 -9.52 20.81
C LEU A 114 -4.13 -9.77 21.57
N LYS A 115 -4.02 -10.40 22.73
CA LYS A 115 -5.15 -10.62 23.64
C LYS A 115 -5.37 -9.41 24.53
N GLU A 116 -6.53 -9.29 25.17
CA GLU A 116 -6.86 -8.14 26.02
C GLU A 116 -5.84 -7.90 27.16
N ARG A 117 -5.29 -8.98 27.73
CA ARG A 117 -4.20 -8.87 28.73
C ARG A 117 -2.95 -8.15 28.17
N HIS A 118 -2.60 -8.37 26.88
CA HIS A 118 -1.47 -7.71 26.22
C HIS A 118 -1.79 -6.24 25.98
N LEU A 119 -3.00 -5.93 25.52
CA LEU A 119 -3.45 -4.56 25.30
C LEU A 119 -3.48 -3.76 26.63
N LYS A 120 -3.95 -4.39 27.71
CA LYS A 120 -3.91 -3.77 29.04
C LYS A 120 -2.48 -3.44 29.47
N SER A 121 -1.53 -4.35 29.25
CA SER A 121 -0.12 -4.13 29.53
C SER A 121 0.49 -3.00 28.70
N ILE A 122 0.16 -2.94 27.39
CA ILE A 122 0.64 -1.90 26.49
C ILE A 122 0.08 -0.52 26.92
N ARG A 123 -1.21 -0.44 27.21
CA ARG A 123 -1.84 0.82 27.69
C ARG A 123 -1.25 1.31 29.01
N ALA A 124 -0.91 0.39 29.91
CA ALA A 124 -0.29 0.72 31.19
C ALA A 124 1.11 1.35 31.05
N GLN A 125 1.72 1.24 29.86
CA GLN A 125 3.01 1.83 29.53
C GLN A 125 2.90 3.19 28.82
N GLY A 126 1.69 3.79 28.78
CA GLY A 126 1.45 5.12 28.18
C GLY A 126 1.16 5.09 26.69
N ILE A 127 0.95 3.92 26.07
CA ILE A 127 0.59 3.80 24.67
C ILE A 127 -0.93 3.75 24.52
N GLU A 128 -1.52 4.66 23.77
CA GLU A 128 -2.91 4.57 23.36
C GLU A 128 -3.05 3.52 22.24
N ILE A 129 -3.67 2.38 22.53
CA ILE A 129 -3.89 1.33 21.51
C ILE A 129 -5.35 0.93 21.46
N VAL A 130 -5.92 0.93 20.24
CA VAL A 130 -7.34 0.64 19.99
C VAL A 130 -7.51 -0.39 18.87
N LYS A 131 -8.64 -1.09 18.90
CA LYS A 131 -9.08 -1.98 17.82
C LYS A 131 -9.99 -1.22 16.87
N PHE A 132 -9.67 -1.24 15.59
CA PHE A 132 -10.57 -0.81 14.55
C PHE A 132 -11.73 -1.79 14.42
N ASP A 133 -12.94 -1.26 14.44
CA ASP A 133 -14.21 -1.97 14.21
C ASP A 133 -14.28 -3.34 14.90
N PRO A 134 -14.36 -3.37 16.26
CA PRO A 134 -14.45 -4.60 17.03
C PRO A 134 -15.62 -5.46 16.58
N ILE A 135 -15.38 -6.77 16.43
CA ILE A 135 -16.41 -7.71 16.04
C ILE A 135 -17.33 -7.98 17.24
N THR A 136 -18.49 -7.33 17.26
CA THR A 136 -19.52 -7.49 18.29
C THR A 136 -20.80 -8.05 17.68
N PHE A 137 -21.64 -8.65 18.50
CA PHE A 137 -22.95 -9.13 18.02
C PHE A 137 -23.92 -7.95 17.77
N PRO A 138 -24.67 -7.93 16.66
CA PRO A 138 -24.65 -8.87 15.53
C PRO A 138 -23.46 -8.62 14.57
N TRP A 139 -22.50 -9.55 14.57
CA TRP A 139 -21.22 -9.49 13.86
C TRP A 139 -21.32 -9.26 12.34
N VAL A 140 -22.47 -9.47 11.75
CA VAL A 140 -22.69 -9.36 10.29
C VAL A 140 -22.31 -7.98 9.73
N ASN A 141 -22.52 -6.91 10.50
CA ASN A 141 -22.22 -5.54 10.06
C ASN A 141 -20.75 -5.16 10.16
N HIS A 142 -19.96 -5.89 10.96
CA HIS A 142 -18.57 -5.61 11.27
C HIS A 142 -17.58 -6.50 10.51
N ALA A 143 -18.06 -7.49 9.74
CA ALA A 143 -17.21 -8.43 9.03
C ALA A 143 -16.78 -7.96 7.62
N ILE A 144 -17.45 -6.97 7.03
CA ILE A 144 -17.33 -6.63 5.61
C ILE A 144 -16.19 -5.67 5.35
N HIS A 145 -16.15 -4.55 6.04
CA HIS A 145 -15.19 -3.47 5.81
C HIS A 145 -14.06 -3.54 6.83
N ARG A 146 -12.86 -3.95 6.38
CA ARG A 146 -11.71 -4.11 7.26
C ARG A 146 -10.64 -3.07 6.92
N ASP A 147 -9.88 -2.68 7.94
CA ASP A 147 -8.75 -1.78 7.75
C ASP A 147 -7.50 -2.56 7.37
N HIS A 148 -7.18 -2.53 6.08
CA HIS A 148 -6.01 -3.21 5.54
C HIS A 148 -4.85 -2.27 5.26
N ARG A 149 -4.91 -1.02 5.73
CA ARG A 149 -3.80 -0.07 5.66
C ARG A 149 -2.63 -0.49 6.54
N LYS A 150 -1.46 0.00 6.23
CA LYS A 150 -0.25 -0.09 7.02
C LYS A 150 0.40 1.28 6.93
N ILE A 151 0.19 2.09 7.94
CA ILE A 151 0.67 3.46 8.00
C ILE A 151 1.44 3.65 9.31
N VAL A 152 2.62 4.27 9.23
CA VAL A 152 3.26 4.88 10.38
C VAL A 152 3.54 6.33 10.04
N VAL A 153 3.32 7.23 10.99
CA VAL A 153 3.76 8.61 10.89
C VAL A 153 4.51 8.98 12.17
N ILE A 154 5.71 9.53 11.99
CA ILE A 154 6.58 9.99 13.07
C ILE A 154 6.75 11.49 12.93
N ASP A 155 6.36 12.23 13.97
CA ASP A 155 6.48 13.69 14.08
C ASP A 155 5.86 14.48 12.92
N GLY A 156 4.97 13.85 12.13
CA GLY A 156 4.40 14.44 10.90
C GLY A 156 5.41 14.67 9.77
N LYS A 157 6.63 14.15 9.90
CA LYS A 157 7.77 14.34 8.98
C LYS A 157 8.15 13.09 8.23
N ILE A 158 8.06 11.93 8.88
CA ILE A 158 8.41 10.63 8.32
C ILE A 158 7.15 9.79 8.24
N GLY A 159 6.92 9.19 7.07
CA GLY A 159 5.79 8.32 6.80
C GLY A 159 6.23 6.94 6.31
N TYR A 160 5.44 5.92 6.62
CA TYR A 160 5.62 4.57 6.08
C TYR A 160 4.32 4.05 5.54
N THR A 161 4.38 3.36 4.40
CA THR A 161 3.26 2.55 3.89
C THR A 161 3.77 1.40 3.02
N GLY A 162 2.94 0.41 2.73
CA GLY A 162 3.31 -0.76 1.92
C GLY A 162 2.63 -2.04 2.37
N GLY A 163 3.15 -3.19 1.97
CA GLY A 163 2.49 -4.49 2.19
C GLY A 163 2.71 -5.10 3.58
N MET A 164 3.80 -4.73 4.29
CA MET A 164 4.25 -5.41 5.51
C MET A 164 3.48 -5.01 6.76
N ASN A 165 2.96 -5.98 7.51
CA ASN A 165 2.51 -5.80 8.90
C ASN A 165 3.70 -5.81 9.88
N ILE A 166 3.41 -5.93 11.18
CA ILE A 166 4.41 -6.10 12.24
C ILE A 166 4.42 -7.58 12.67
N ALA A 167 5.39 -8.33 12.15
CA ALA A 167 5.52 -9.76 12.43
C ALA A 167 6.91 -10.31 12.07
N ASP A 168 7.38 -11.30 12.83
CA ASP A 168 8.68 -11.95 12.66
C ASP A 168 8.84 -12.62 11.29
N TYR A 169 7.75 -13.09 10.68
CA TYR A 169 7.84 -13.83 9.42
C TYR A 169 8.29 -12.98 8.22
N TYR A 170 8.22 -11.65 8.31
CA TYR A 170 8.81 -10.76 7.30
C TYR A 170 10.33 -10.85 7.26
N ILE A 171 10.96 -11.26 8.37
CA ILE A 171 12.41 -11.49 8.45
C ILE A 171 12.73 -12.99 8.25
N ASN A 172 12.04 -13.84 9.02
CA ASN A 172 12.40 -15.25 9.17
C ASN A 172 11.67 -16.18 8.18
N GLY A 173 10.66 -15.69 7.48
CA GLY A 173 9.75 -16.53 6.70
C GLY A 173 8.84 -17.40 7.56
N LEU A 174 8.17 -18.36 6.92
CA LEU A 174 7.31 -19.36 7.59
C LEU A 174 7.74 -20.77 7.16
N PRO A 175 7.77 -21.76 8.06
CA PRO A 175 8.27 -23.12 7.76
C PRO A 175 7.63 -23.80 6.56
N LYS A 176 6.32 -23.58 6.32
CA LYS A 176 5.57 -24.20 5.22
C LYS A 176 5.58 -23.40 3.91
N ILE A 177 5.97 -22.13 3.97
CA ILE A 177 5.84 -21.18 2.85
C ILE A 177 7.23 -20.73 2.38
N GLY A 178 8.24 -20.79 3.23
CA GLY A 178 9.60 -20.32 2.96
C GLY A 178 9.76 -18.83 3.29
N LYS A 179 10.65 -18.16 2.55
CA LYS A 179 10.90 -16.74 2.70
C LYS A 179 9.66 -15.93 2.37
N TRP A 180 9.50 -14.80 3.08
CA TRP A 180 8.42 -13.85 2.85
C TRP A 180 8.99 -12.59 2.20
N HIS A 181 8.63 -12.35 0.96
CA HIS A 181 9.03 -11.16 0.21
C HIS A 181 7.87 -10.16 0.22
N ASP A 182 8.15 -8.93 0.59
CA ASP A 182 7.17 -7.85 0.56
C ASP A 182 7.86 -6.51 0.37
N MET A 183 7.10 -5.48 0.04
CA MET A 183 7.58 -4.13 -0.21
C MET A 183 6.97 -3.14 0.78
N HIS A 184 7.80 -2.23 1.28
CA HIS A 184 7.40 -1.08 2.08
C HIS A 184 8.16 0.15 1.59
N ILE A 185 7.69 1.34 1.91
CA ILE A 185 8.40 2.59 1.66
C ILE A 185 8.53 3.40 2.95
N HIS A 186 9.66 4.03 3.10
CA HIS A 186 9.88 5.18 3.97
C HIS A 186 9.73 6.43 3.10
N LEU A 187 9.01 7.42 3.59
CA LEU A 187 8.62 8.62 2.90
C LEU A 187 8.92 9.83 3.77
N GLU A 188 9.60 10.82 3.22
CA GLU A 188 9.75 12.14 3.80
C GLU A 188 9.15 13.21 2.88
N GLY A 189 8.73 14.36 3.43
CA GLY A 189 8.21 15.47 2.65
C GLY A 189 6.70 15.65 2.69
N ASP A 190 6.18 16.36 1.69
CA ASP A 190 4.80 16.85 1.67
C ASP A 190 3.74 15.75 1.64
N ALA A 191 4.04 14.59 1.06
CA ALA A 191 3.11 13.47 0.99
C ALA A 191 2.81 12.84 2.37
N VAL A 192 3.70 13.01 3.36
CA VAL A 192 3.50 12.49 4.73
C VAL A 192 2.24 13.05 5.37
N ARG A 193 1.90 14.32 5.08
CA ARG A 193 0.68 14.95 5.61
C ARG A 193 -0.62 14.23 5.21
N TYR A 194 -0.62 13.54 4.06
CA TYR A 194 -1.78 12.75 3.63
C TYR A 194 -1.90 11.46 4.44
N LEU A 195 -0.79 10.77 4.71
CA LEU A 195 -0.77 9.61 5.62
C LEU A 195 -1.21 10.01 7.03
N GLN A 196 -0.73 11.15 7.51
CA GLN A 196 -1.14 11.72 8.80
C GLN A 196 -2.63 12.04 8.85
N GLY A 197 -3.17 12.67 7.81
CA GLY A 197 -4.61 12.97 7.70
C GLY A 197 -5.48 11.71 7.68
N ILE A 198 -5.04 10.67 6.97
CA ILE A 198 -5.71 9.36 6.93
C ILE A 198 -5.77 8.77 8.34
N PHE A 199 -4.62 8.68 9.02
CA PHE A 199 -4.55 8.15 10.38
C PHE A 199 -5.46 8.94 11.34
N LEU A 200 -5.35 10.26 11.39
CA LEU A 200 -6.13 11.08 12.31
C LEU A 200 -7.64 11.00 12.06
N THR A 201 -8.05 10.91 10.79
CA THR A 201 -9.46 10.72 10.43
C THR A 201 -9.99 9.39 10.99
N MET A 202 -9.21 8.31 10.84
CA MET A 202 -9.59 7.00 11.36
C MET A 202 -9.55 6.95 12.87
N TRP A 203 -8.49 7.48 13.49
CA TRP A 203 -8.32 7.54 14.93
C TRP A 203 -9.48 8.28 15.62
N ASN A 204 -9.78 9.48 15.15
CA ASN A 204 -10.85 10.31 15.73
C ASN A 204 -12.22 9.64 15.58
N ARG A 205 -12.46 8.99 14.44
CA ARG A 205 -13.70 8.24 14.24
C ARG A 205 -13.85 7.07 15.20
N GLU A 206 -12.80 6.29 15.41
CA GLU A 206 -12.85 5.07 16.25
C GLU A 206 -12.82 5.37 17.75
N THR A 207 -12.22 6.49 18.15
CA THR A 207 -12.05 6.84 19.57
C THR A 207 -13.02 7.90 20.06
N GLY A 208 -13.63 8.66 19.16
CA GLY A 208 -14.39 9.88 19.50
C GLY A 208 -13.53 11.05 19.98
N GLN A 209 -12.20 10.93 19.89
CA GLN A 209 -11.27 12.02 20.19
C GLN A 209 -11.28 13.07 19.06
N HIS A 210 -10.66 14.21 19.31
CA HIS A 210 -10.46 15.30 18.34
C HIS A 210 -8.97 15.65 18.25
N VAL A 211 -8.15 14.64 17.98
CA VAL A 211 -6.69 14.82 17.80
C VAL A 211 -6.44 15.51 16.46
N GLY A 212 -5.69 16.63 16.49
CA GLY A 212 -5.39 17.41 15.30
C GLY A 212 -4.70 18.72 15.65
N GLY A 213 -4.51 19.56 14.63
CA GLY A 213 -3.87 20.86 14.76
C GLY A 213 -2.47 20.94 14.14
N PRO A 214 -1.86 22.14 14.08
CA PRO A 214 -0.62 22.38 13.34
C PRO A 214 0.56 21.50 13.78
N ALA A 215 0.62 21.12 15.05
CA ALA A 215 1.70 20.28 15.59
C ALA A 215 1.82 18.90 14.93
N TYR A 216 0.73 18.39 14.35
CA TYR A 216 0.72 17.12 13.63
C TYR A 216 1.04 17.26 12.13
N PHE A 217 1.11 18.48 11.61
CA PHE A 217 1.36 18.82 10.22
C PHE A 217 2.45 19.91 10.12
N PRO A 218 3.67 19.61 10.58
CA PRO A 218 4.76 20.58 10.52
C PRO A 218 5.06 20.98 9.07
N ASP A 219 5.69 22.14 8.91
CA ASP A 219 6.21 22.54 7.61
C ASP A 219 7.34 21.59 7.19
N THR A 220 7.36 21.24 5.92
CA THR A 220 8.39 20.41 5.32
C THR A 220 9.57 21.27 4.86
N GLN A 221 10.78 20.77 5.08
CA GLN A 221 11.97 21.40 4.53
C GLN A 221 12.00 21.19 3.01
N GLN A 222 12.34 22.24 2.26
CA GLN A 222 12.51 22.13 0.80
C GLN A 222 13.71 21.24 0.50
N LEU A 223 13.47 20.20 -0.26
CA LEU A 223 14.51 19.28 -0.76
C LEU A 223 15.17 19.84 -2.02
N PRO A 224 16.43 19.51 -2.28
CA PRO A 224 17.05 19.79 -3.59
C PRO A 224 16.28 19.10 -4.72
N ASP A 225 16.11 19.79 -5.86
CA ASP A 225 15.41 19.24 -7.03
C ASP A 225 15.99 17.90 -7.54
N SER A 226 17.26 17.63 -7.25
CA SER A 226 17.95 16.40 -7.66
C SER A 226 17.49 15.14 -6.91
N ILE A 227 16.79 15.31 -5.78
CA ILE A 227 16.27 14.21 -4.96
C ILE A 227 14.76 14.31 -4.75
N ALA A 228 14.15 15.44 -5.10
CA ALA A 228 12.72 15.66 -4.90
C ALA A 228 11.90 14.81 -5.88
N GLU A 229 10.99 13.99 -5.33
CA GLU A 229 10.12 13.10 -6.08
C GLU A 229 8.66 13.58 -6.05
N GLU A 230 7.94 13.26 -7.11
CA GLU A 230 6.52 13.58 -7.26
C GLU A 230 5.67 12.39 -6.79
N ILE A 231 4.79 12.63 -5.80
CA ILE A 231 4.05 11.55 -5.15
C ILE A 231 2.58 11.93 -4.98
N ALA A 232 1.69 10.97 -5.26
CA ALA A 232 0.29 11.04 -4.86
C ALA A 232 -0.04 9.88 -3.90
N ILE A 233 -0.65 10.21 -2.77
CA ILE A 233 -1.24 9.20 -1.87
C ILE A 233 -2.70 9.01 -2.27
N VAL A 234 -3.01 7.80 -2.71
CA VAL A 234 -4.37 7.42 -3.10
C VAL A 234 -4.97 6.56 -2.00
N ASP A 235 -5.90 7.14 -1.27
CA ASP A 235 -6.64 6.46 -0.21
C ASP A 235 -7.97 5.90 -0.72
N ARG A 236 -8.31 4.73 -0.22
CA ARG A 236 -9.59 4.10 -0.44
C ARG A 236 -10.34 3.90 0.86
N THR A 237 -11.51 4.52 0.94
CA THR A 237 -12.50 4.24 1.97
C THR A 237 -13.73 3.58 1.34
N PRO A 238 -14.41 2.66 2.04
CA PRO A 238 -15.58 1.97 1.49
C PRO A 238 -16.74 2.89 1.12
N ARG A 239 -16.86 4.06 1.76
CA ARG A 239 -18.00 4.97 1.59
C ARG A 239 -17.66 6.21 0.76
N GLU A 240 -16.60 6.94 1.11
CA GLU A 240 -16.27 8.23 0.48
C GLU A 240 -15.51 8.06 -0.84
N THR A 241 -14.52 7.15 -0.89
CA THR A 241 -13.66 6.92 -2.05
C THR A 241 -13.65 5.46 -2.53
N PRO A 242 -14.83 4.81 -2.72
CA PRO A 242 -14.94 3.34 -2.86
C PRO A 242 -14.23 2.77 -4.10
N ARG A 243 -13.84 3.60 -5.05
CA ARG A 243 -13.23 3.18 -6.31
C ARG A 243 -11.87 3.82 -6.59
N SER A 244 -11.35 4.67 -5.71
CA SER A 244 -10.14 5.46 -5.94
C SER A 244 -8.97 4.61 -6.45
N ILE A 245 -8.51 3.64 -5.67
CA ILE A 245 -7.38 2.78 -6.04
C ILE A 245 -7.68 1.96 -7.31
N SER A 246 -8.88 1.39 -7.46
CA SER A 246 -9.20 0.61 -8.66
C SER A 246 -9.25 1.45 -9.93
N HIS A 247 -9.64 2.71 -9.84
CA HIS A 247 -9.63 3.67 -10.94
C HIS A 247 -8.20 4.14 -11.23
N ALA A 248 -7.39 4.43 -10.19
CA ALA A 248 -5.99 4.78 -10.34
C ALA A 248 -5.20 3.66 -11.06
N TYR A 249 -5.36 2.40 -10.64
CA TYR A 249 -4.78 1.26 -11.35
C TYR A 249 -5.23 1.16 -12.79
N ALA A 250 -6.54 1.30 -13.05
CA ALA A 250 -7.07 1.20 -14.42
C ALA A 250 -6.57 2.33 -15.31
N ALA A 251 -6.47 3.55 -14.79
CA ALA A 251 -5.92 4.71 -15.51
C ALA A 251 -4.44 4.51 -15.82
N SER A 252 -3.63 4.08 -14.85
CA SER A 252 -2.21 3.79 -15.03
C SER A 252 -1.97 2.74 -16.13
N ILE A 253 -2.73 1.64 -16.10
CA ILE A 253 -2.66 0.58 -17.11
C ILE A 253 -3.09 1.08 -18.50
N GLN A 254 -4.08 1.97 -18.57
CA GLN A 254 -4.55 2.54 -19.86
C GLN A 254 -3.58 3.56 -20.43
N ALA A 255 -2.89 4.31 -19.58
CA ALA A 255 -1.89 5.31 -19.97
C ALA A 255 -0.58 4.69 -20.44
N ALA A 256 -0.28 3.45 -20.03
CA ALA A 256 0.95 2.76 -20.39
C ALA A 256 1.16 2.70 -21.93
N GLN A 257 2.37 3.03 -22.36
CA GLN A 257 2.77 3.12 -23.75
C GLN A 257 3.70 1.97 -24.17
N LYS A 258 4.55 1.50 -23.25
CA LYS A 258 5.60 0.47 -23.53
C LYS A 258 5.38 -0.78 -22.69
N SER A 259 5.35 -0.67 -21.37
CA SER A 259 5.37 -1.82 -20.48
C SER A 259 4.60 -1.63 -19.18
N ILE A 260 4.09 -2.74 -18.66
CA ILE A 260 3.45 -2.81 -17.34
C ILE A 260 4.00 -4.05 -16.65
N ARG A 261 4.55 -3.88 -15.45
CA ARG A 261 4.96 -4.97 -14.57
C ARG A 261 4.13 -4.94 -13.29
N ILE A 262 3.59 -6.07 -12.90
CA ILE A 262 2.74 -6.19 -11.71
C ILE A 262 3.27 -7.33 -10.84
N VAL A 263 3.45 -7.07 -9.55
CA VAL A 263 3.66 -8.12 -8.53
C VAL A 263 2.51 -8.05 -7.54
N ASN A 264 1.79 -9.15 -7.37
CA ASN A 264 0.64 -9.17 -6.46
C ASN A 264 0.34 -10.60 -5.96
N PRO A 265 0.16 -10.81 -4.62
CA PRO A 265 -0.03 -12.14 -4.05
C PRO A 265 -1.38 -12.78 -4.39
N TYR A 266 -2.42 -11.95 -4.55
CA TYR A 266 -3.80 -12.41 -4.73
C TYR A 266 -4.40 -11.77 -5.97
N PHE A 267 -3.92 -12.20 -7.14
CA PHE A 267 -4.22 -11.59 -8.43
C PHE A 267 -5.58 -12.04 -9.00
N VAL A 268 -6.64 -11.45 -8.46
CA VAL A 268 -8.03 -11.62 -8.95
C VAL A 268 -8.65 -10.24 -9.22
N PRO A 269 -8.08 -9.45 -10.16
CA PRO A 269 -8.45 -8.05 -10.36
C PRO A 269 -9.90 -7.88 -10.81
N THR A 270 -10.44 -6.70 -10.53
CA THR A 270 -11.81 -6.31 -10.92
C THR A 270 -12.01 -6.32 -12.44
N LYS A 271 -13.25 -6.34 -12.88
CA LYS A 271 -13.58 -6.33 -14.32
C LYS A 271 -12.97 -5.12 -15.05
N SER A 272 -12.93 -3.94 -14.41
CA SER A 272 -12.32 -2.72 -14.97
C SER A 272 -10.83 -2.89 -15.22
N ILE A 273 -10.07 -3.37 -14.23
CA ILE A 273 -8.62 -3.59 -14.34
C ILE A 273 -8.33 -4.68 -15.39
N ARG A 274 -9.08 -5.80 -15.39
CA ARG A 274 -8.92 -6.84 -16.43
C ARG A 274 -9.20 -6.31 -17.84
N LYS A 275 -10.17 -5.38 -17.99
CA LYS A 275 -10.44 -4.73 -19.27
C LYS A 275 -9.28 -3.82 -19.67
N ALA A 276 -8.74 -3.04 -18.72
CA ALA A 276 -7.58 -2.17 -18.97
C ALA A 276 -6.36 -2.98 -19.43
N ILE A 277 -6.00 -4.07 -18.74
CA ILE A 277 -4.90 -4.97 -19.13
C ILE A 277 -5.11 -5.54 -20.55
N LYS A 278 -6.31 -6.02 -20.86
CA LYS A 278 -6.60 -6.54 -22.20
C LYS A 278 -6.49 -5.48 -23.29
N ASN A 279 -6.85 -4.26 -22.99
CA ASN A 279 -6.73 -3.13 -23.93
C ASN A 279 -5.26 -2.73 -24.13
N ALA A 280 -4.45 -2.70 -23.06
CA ALA A 280 -3.02 -2.47 -23.14
C ALA A 280 -2.33 -3.52 -24.03
N LEU A 281 -2.60 -4.82 -23.80
CA LEU A 281 -2.10 -5.92 -24.65
C LEU A 281 -2.51 -5.75 -26.12
N LYS A 282 -3.75 -5.34 -26.39
CA LYS A 282 -4.20 -5.07 -27.77
C LYS A 282 -3.49 -3.91 -28.46
N LYS A 283 -3.01 -2.93 -27.67
CA LYS A 283 -2.21 -1.79 -28.18
C LYS A 283 -0.74 -2.15 -28.39
N GLY A 284 -0.32 -3.37 -28.01
CA GLY A 284 1.07 -3.80 -28.10
C GLY A 284 1.91 -3.47 -26.85
N THR A 285 1.29 -2.97 -25.76
CA THR A 285 1.98 -2.77 -24.49
C THR A 285 2.40 -4.13 -23.93
N GLU A 286 3.67 -4.27 -23.52
CA GLU A 286 4.16 -5.46 -22.85
C GLU A 286 3.58 -5.54 -21.44
N VAL A 287 3.00 -6.67 -21.06
CA VAL A 287 2.42 -6.89 -19.74
C VAL A 287 3.02 -8.12 -19.10
N GLU A 288 3.72 -7.91 -17.99
CA GLU A 288 4.36 -8.94 -17.18
C GLU A 288 3.73 -8.97 -15.79
N ILE A 289 3.32 -10.15 -15.34
CA ILE A 289 2.62 -10.33 -14.06
C ILE A 289 3.34 -11.43 -13.28
N MET A 290 3.80 -11.11 -12.10
CA MET A 290 4.40 -12.05 -11.17
C MET A 290 3.42 -12.34 -10.03
N ILE A 291 3.14 -13.61 -9.81
CA ILE A 291 2.33 -14.13 -8.70
C ILE A 291 3.11 -15.23 -8.00
N PRO A 292 2.93 -15.43 -6.68
CA PRO A 292 3.64 -16.48 -5.98
C PRO A 292 3.15 -17.87 -6.40
N ALA A 293 4.09 -18.82 -6.47
CA ALA A 293 3.77 -20.24 -6.75
C ALA A 293 3.10 -20.92 -5.54
N VAL A 294 3.37 -20.42 -4.33
CA VAL A 294 2.77 -20.87 -3.05
C VAL A 294 1.98 -19.73 -2.42
N SER A 295 1.01 -20.03 -1.58
CA SER A 295 0.22 -19.01 -0.89
C SER A 295 -0.04 -19.40 0.57
N ASP A 296 -0.20 -18.39 1.42
CA ASP A 296 -0.63 -18.50 2.81
C ASP A 296 -2.14 -18.78 2.96
N ILE A 297 -2.91 -18.56 1.89
CA ILE A 297 -4.37 -18.81 1.85
C ILE A 297 -4.67 -19.90 0.83
N ALA A 298 -5.27 -21.00 1.29
CA ALA A 298 -5.74 -22.06 0.42
C ALA A 298 -6.73 -21.54 -0.65
N PHE A 299 -6.75 -22.15 -1.83
CA PHE A 299 -7.60 -21.81 -3.00
C PHE A 299 -7.32 -20.47 -3.69
N THR A 300 -6.57 -19.54 -3.07
CA THR A 300 -6.21 -18.27 -3.74
C THR A 300 -5.28 -18.47 -4.93
N PRO A 301 -4.31 -19.40 -4.93
CA PRO A 301 -3.51 -19.69 -6.11
C PRO A 301 -4.34 -20.08 -7.33
N ASP A 302 -5.33 -20.97 -7.16
CA ASP A 302 -6.16 -21.46 -8.27
C ASP A 302 -6.94 -20.34 -8.95
N ALA A 303 -7.52 -19.41 -8.15
CA ALA A 303 -8.23 -18.26 -8.69
C ALA A 303 -7.29 -17.30 -9.42
N SER A 304 -6.09 -17.06 -8.86
CA SER A 304 -5.06 -16.22 -9.49
C SER A 304 -4.56 -16.85 -10.78
N PHE A 305 -4.26 -18.14 -10.80
CA PHE A 305 -3.82 -18.87 -11.99
C PHE A 305 -4.87 -18.88 -13.08
N TYR A 306 -6.15 -19.07 -12.74
CA TYR A 306 -7.23 -19.03 -13.71
C TYR A 306 -7.34 -17.68 -14.42
N ILE A 307 -7.23 -16.59 -13.68
CA ILE A 307 -7.27 -15.24 -14.28
C ILE A 307 -5.99 -14.96 -15.07
N ALA A 308 -4.83 -15.27 -14.52
CA ALA A 308 -3.52 -15.11 -15.17
C ALA A 308 -3.46 -15.89 -16.49
N HIS A 309 -3.94 -17.16 -16.51
CA HIS A 309 -4.02 -17.98 -17.73
C HIS A 309 -4.89 -17.33 -18.82
N LYS A 310 -6.01 -16.68 -18.44
CA LYS A 310 -6.83 -15.93 -19.42
C LYS A 310 -6.13 -14.72 -20.00
N LEU A 311 -5.26 -14.06 -19.24
CA LEU A 311 -4.46 -12.93 -19.71
C LEU A 311 -3.26 -13.41 -20.54
N MET A 312 -2.63 -14.53 -20.17
CA MET A 312 -1.57 -15.19 -20.93
C MET A 312 -2.05 -15.52 -22.36
N LYS A 313 -3.26 -16.07 -22.52
CA LYS A 313 -3.88 -16.30 -23.84
C LYS A 313 -4.11 -15.01 -24.67
N LYS A 314 -3.91 -13.83 -24.06
CA LYS A 314 -3.99 -12.53 -24.72
C LYS A 314 -2.62 -11.86 -24.88
N GLY A 315 -1.54 -12.57 -24.54
CA GLY A 315 -0.17 -12.11 -24.73
C GLY A 315 0.54 -11.61 -23.47
N ALA A 316 -0.08 -11.69 -22.28
CA ALA A 316 0.63 -11.35 -21.03
C ALA A 316 1.65 -12.45 -20.67
N LYS A 317 2.84 -12.06 -20.22
CA LYS A 317 3.81 -12.97 -19.61
C LYS A 317 3.46 -13.16 -18.13
N ILE A 318 3.37 -14.41 -17.68
CA ILE A 318 3.03 -14.76 -16.31
C ILE A 318 4.21 -15.49 -15.67
N TYR A 319 4.74 -14.92 -14.60
CA TYR A 319 5.81 -15.47 -13.79
C TYR A 319 5.26 -16.07 -12.51
N LEU A 320 5.54 -17.34 -12.24
CA LEU A 320 5.28 -17.99 -10.96
C LEU A 320 6.54 -17.92 -10.12
N PHE A 321 6.54 -17.08 -9.10
CA PHE A 321 7.68 -16.88 -8.22
C PHE A 321 7.86 -18.09 -7.29
N ASN A 322 9.05 -18.71 -7.33
CA ASN A 322 9.39 -19.92 -6.57
C ASN A 322 10.27 -19.63 -5.34
N GLY A 323 10.71 -18.38 -5.14
CA GLY A 323 11.62 -17.99 -4.04
C GLY A 323 10.96 -17.90 -2.64
N GLY A 324 9.72 -18.37 -2.50
CA GLY A 324 8.90 -18.25 -1.30
C GLY A 324 7.57 -17.56 -1.60
N PHE A 325 7.02 -16.81 -0.64
CA PHE A 325 5.78 -16.07 -0.82
C PHE A 325 6.03 -14.60 -1.14
N HIS A 326 5.72 -14.20 -2.38
CA HIS A 326 5.86 -12.80 -2.81
C HIS A 326 4.58 -12.04 -2.50
N HIS A 327 4.59 -11.29 -1.39
CA HIS A 327 3.41 -10.60 -0.89
C HIS A 327 3.36 -9.11 -1.28
N SER A 328 4.28 -8.60 -2.10
CA SER A 328 4.29 -7.20 -2.55
C SER A 328 3.05 -6.84 -3.37
N LYS A 329 2.63 -5.59 -3.27
CA LYS A 329 1.55 -4.98 -4.05
C LYS A 329 2.13 -3.78 -4.78
N ILE A 330 2.77 -4.07 -5.91
CA ILE A 330 3.48 -3.08 -6.70
C ILE A 330 3.12 -3.18 -8.18
N MET A 331 3.19 -2.06 -8.87
CA MET A 331 3.09 -1.98 -10.32
C MET A 331 4.08 -0.93 -10.83
N MET A 332 4.81 -1.24 -11.88
CA MET A 332 5.69 -0.33 -12.59
C MET A 332 5.13 -0.12 -14.00
N VAL A 333 5.18 1.12 -14.48
CA VAL A 333 4.67 1.53 -15.79
C VAL A 333 5.73 2.31 -16.54
N ASP A 334 6.07 1.86 -17.73
CA ASP A 334 6.96 2.52 -18.70
C ASP A 334 8.34 2.95 -18.16
N SER A 335 8.76 2.45 -17.01
CA SER A 335 9.94 2.92 -16.26
C SER A 335 9.89 4.42 -15.89
N THR A 336 8.71 5.01 -15.85
CA THR A 336 8.49 6.43 -15.53
C THR A 336 7.83 6.64 -14.18
N PHE A 337 6.95 5.73 -13.76
CA PHE A 337 6.33 5.76 -12.45
C PHE A 337 5.98 4.37 -11.94
N CYS A 338 5.77 4.27 -10.65
CA CYS A 338 5.36 3.04 -9.99
C CYS A 338 4.30 3.30 -8.90
N THR A 339 3.70 2.23 -8.39
CA THR A 339 2.87 2.29 -7.17
C THR A 339 3.29 1.19 -6.21
N VAL A 340 3.41 1.59 -4.94
CA VAL A 340 3.65 0.72 -3.79
C VAL A 340 2.55 0.98 -2.76
N GLY A 341 1.94 -0.08 -2.23
CA GLY A 341 0.88 0.15 -1.24
C GLY A 341 0.36 -1.11 -0.59
N THR A 342 -0.83 -0.98 -0.04
CA THR A 342 -1.47 -2.03 0.75
C THR A 342 -2.45 -2.87 -0.07
N ALA A 343 -2.93 -2.34 -1.21
CA ALA A 343 -4.05 -2.90 -1.96
C ALA A 343 -3.67 -4.13 -2.77
N ASN A 344 -4.26 -5.26 -2.43
CA ASN A 344 -4.25 -6.44 -3.29
C ASN A 344 -5.12 -6.22 -4.54
N LEU A 345 -4.69 -6.74 -5.67
CA LEU A 345 -5.48 -6.73 -6.90
C LEU A 345 -6.57 -7.80 -6.86
N ASN A 346 -7.46 -7.70 -5.86
CA ASN A 346 -8.62 -8.57 -5.73
C ASN A 346 -9.88 -7.79 -5.35
N SER A 347 -11.03 -8.47 -5.41
CA SER A 347 -12.32 -7.84 -5.13
C SER A 347 -12.46 -7.39 -3.68
N ARG A 348 -11.79 -8.04 -2.72
CA ARG A 348 -11.86 -7.67 -1.32
C ARG A 348 -11.20 -6.31 -1.10
N SER A 349 -9.92 -6.18 -1.41
CA SER A 349 -9.18 -4.91 -1.28
C SER A 349 -9.81 -3.77 -2.09
N LEU A 350 -10.22 -4.06 -3.34
CA LEU A 350 -10.66 -3.02 -4.26
C LEU A 350 -12.13 -2.60 -4.11
N ARG A 351 -12.91 -3.27 -3.23
CA ARG A 351 -14.34 -2.97 -3.05
C ARG A 351 -14.78 -2.80 -1.60
N TYR A 352 -14.08 -3.43 -0.65
CA TYR A 352 -14.58 -3.53 0.71
C TYR A 352 -13.62 -2.97 1.75
N ASP A 353 -12.30 -3.20 1.64
CA ASP A 353 -11.35 -2.83 2.67
C ASP A 353 -10.89 -1.36 2.53
N TYR A 354 -10.43 -0.77 3.62
CA TYR A 354 -9.66 0.47 3.62
C TYR A 354 -8.25 0.14 3.15
N GLU A 355 -7.75 0.89 2.17
CA GLU A 355 -6.45 0.66 1.56
C GLU A 355 -5.77 1.99 1.22
N THR A 356 -4.45 1.99 1.16
CA THR A 356 -3.65 3.16 0.78
C THR A 356 -2.52 2.75 -0.15
N ASN A 357 -2.36 3.47 -1.25
CA ASN A 357 -1.25 3.29 -2.19
C ASN A 357 -0.55 4.62 -2.45
N ALA A 358 0.78 4.60 -2.47
CA ALA A 358 1.59 5.67 -3.02
C ALA A 358 1.78 5.44 -4.52
N PHE A 359 1.56 6.47 -5.32
CA PHE A 359 1.94 6.57 -6.72
C PHE A 359 3.15 7.49 -6.80
N ILE A 360 4.28 6.98 -7.24
CA ILE A 360 5.59 7.61 -7.21
C ILE A 360 6.01 7.85 -8.66
N PHE A 361 6.09 9.12 -9.05
CA PHE A 361 6.40 9.54 -10.41
C PHE A 361 7.89 9.91 -10.50
N ASP A 362 8.71 8.88 -10.30
CA ASP A 362 10.15 8.96 -10.37
C ASP A 362 10.75 7.78 -11.16
N PRO A 363 11.52 8.04 -12.24
CA PRO A 363 12.18 6.99 -13.00
C PRO A 363 13.24 6.22 -12.22
N LYS A 364 13.94 6.83 -11.26
CA LYS A 364 14.98 6.16 -10.46
C LYS A 364 14.35 5.09 -9.58
N THR A 365 13.38 5.47 -8.75
CA THR A 365 12.62 4.56 -7.87
C THR A 365 11.90 3.47 -8.68
N THR A 366 11.33 3.83 -9.83
CA THR A 366 10.69 2.85 -10.72
C THR A 366 11.69 1.84 -11.29
N ASN A 367 12.90 2.28 -11.67
CA ASN A 367 13.94 1.38 -12.19
C ASN A 367 14.55 0.51 -11.10
N GLU A 368 14.62 0.95 -9.85
CA GLU A 368 15.00 0.09 -8.71
C GLU A 368 14.02 -1.07 -8.54
N LEU A 369 12.71 -0.82 -8.65
CA LEU A 369 11.67 -1.86 -8.64
C LEU A 369 11.73 -2.76 -9.87
N ASN A 370 12.01 -2.20 -11.05
CA ASN A 370 12.23 -3.00 -12.25
C ASN A 370 13.44 -3.95 -12.10
N ALA A 371 14.54 -3.46 -11.52
CA ALA A 371 15.71 -4.28 -11.24
C ALA A 371 15.42 -5.40 -10.21
N MET A 372 14.59 -5.12 -9.22
CA MET A 372 14.09 -6.16 -8.30
C MET A 372 13.26 -7.20 -9.05
N PHE A 373 12.31 -6.77 -9.89
CA PHE A 373 11.49 -7.67 -10.69
C PHE A 373 12.33 -8.60 -11.58
N GLU A 374 13.37 -8.07 -12.25
CA GLU A 374 14.27 -8.86 -13.08
C GLU A 374 15.06 -9.92 -12.26
N ARG A 375 15.50 -9.57 -11.05
CA ARG A 375 16.13 -10.56 -10.14
C ARG A 375 15.15 -11.66 -9.75
N ASP A 376 13.88 -11.30 -9.50
CA ASP A 376 12.85 -12.24 -9.09
C ASP A 376 12.40 -13.15 -10.25
N VAL A 377 12.48 -12.67 -11.49
CA VAL A 377 12.27 -13.49 -12.71
C VAL A 377 13.23 -14.66 -12.75
N GLN A 378 14.50 -14.51 -12.31
CA GLN A 378 15.47 -15.60 -12.26
C GLN A 378 15.04 -16.74 -11.30
N ASN A 379 14.21 -16.43 -10.32
CA ASN A 379 13.64 -17.38 -9.36
C ASN A 379 12.17 -17.72 -9.69
N SER A 380 11.76 -17.54 -10.95
CA SER A 380 10.38 -17.72 -11.36
C SER A 380 10.27 -18.70 -12.52
N THR A 381 9.10 -19.32 -12.65
CA THR A 381 8.74 -20.12 -13.81
C THR A 381 7.86 -19.30 -14.75
N LEU A 382 8.31 -19.07 -15.98
CA LEU A 382 7.48 -18.45 -17.02
C LEU A 382 6.42 -19.46 -17.50
N ARG A 383 5.18 -19.01 -17.61
CA ARG A 383 4.02 -19.77 -18.08
C ARG A 383 3.50 -19.24 -19.40
#